data_5edb44ee5de329e967bc25d1fb381343
#
_entry.id   5edb44ee5de329e967bc25d1fb381343
#
_cell.length_a   1.000
_cell.length_b   1.000
_cell.length_c   1.000
_cell.angle_alpha   90.00
_cell.angle_beta   90.00
_cell.angle_gamma   90.00
#
_symmetry.space_group_name_H-M   'P 1'
#
loop_
_entity.id
_entity.type
_entity.pdbx_description
1 polymer ?
#
loop_
_entity_poly.entity_id
_entity_poly.type
_entity_poly.pdbx_seq_one_letter_code
_entity_poly.pdbx_strand_id
1 'polypeptide(L)'
;IGSFLLIARAGSGGEAGSMRTLILTFTGGLTLLAAVAIMATQAGTTNLTDIIASNFWTEKPGLTTAIAMLIAVSAFTKSAQFPFHFWLPEAMAAATPVSAFLHAAAVVKAGIYLLLRFSPVFHNNAAWNVVLITVGMFTAVMAALFAVQKTDLKRLTAYSTVSHLGWIVATIGVGTPFALAA
;
A
#
# COMPACT_ATOMS: atom_id res chain seq x y z
N ILE A 1 -10.02 5.97 -8.87
CA ILE A 1 -10.71 6.45 -10.09
C ILE A 1 -9.80 7.40 -10.87
N GLY A 2 -9.24 8.44 -10.23
CA GLY A 2 -8.35 9.38 -10.91
C GLY A 2 -7.18 8.72 -11.63
N SER A 3 -6.50 7.79 -10.98
CA SER A 3 -5.39 7.03 -11.59
C SER A 3 -5.85 6.24 -12.82
N PHE A 4 -7.03 5.61 -12.74
CA PHE A 4 -7.63 4.91 -13.87
C PHE A 4 -7.83 5.83 -15.08
N LEU A 5 -8.43 6.99 -14.86
CA LEU A 5 -8.68 7.94 -15.95
C LEU A 5 -7.40 8.47 -16.59
N LEU A 6 -6.37 8.73 -15.79
CA LEU A 6 -5.08 9.19 -16.28
C LEU A 6 -4.37 8.13 -17.13
N ILE A 7 -4.43 6.86 -16.72
CA ILE A 7 -3.82 5.75 -17.46
C ILE A 7 -4.63 5.42 -18.71
N ALA A 8 -5.96 5.47 -18.63
CA ALA A 8 -6.84 5.18 -19.76
C ALA A 8 -6.61 6.13 -20.96
N ARG A 9 -6.17 7.36 -20.71
CA ARG A 9 -5.83 8.33 -21.74
C ARG A 9 -4.58 7.98 -22.57
N ALA A 10 -3.83 6.97 -22.16
CA ALA A 10 -2.65 6.50 -22.93
C ALA A 10 -3.02 5.78 -24.24
N GLY A 11 -4.30 5.57 -24.54
CA GLY A 11 -4.79 4.91 -25.74
C GLY A 11 -4.77 3.39 -25.63
N SER A 12 -4.57 2.71 -26.77
CA SER A 12 -4.66 1.24 -26.84
C SER A 12 -3.70 0.50 -25.91
N GLY A 13 -2.53 1.08 -25.63
CA GLY A 13 -1.56 0.50 -24.70
C GLY A 13 -1.91 0.63 -23.22
N GLY A 14 -2.83 1.54 -22.87
CA GLY A 14 -3.21 1.83 -21.50
C GLY A 14 -4.48 1.15 -21.01
N GLU A 15 -5.28 0.55 -21.90
CA GLU A 15 -6.60 0.02 -21.55
C GLU A 15 -6.55 -1.12 -20.52
N ALA A 16 -5.74 -2.15 -20.78
CA ALA A 16 -5.60 -3.29 -19.86
C ALA A 16 -4.96 -2.87 -18.54
N GLY A 17 -3.92 -2.04 -18.59
CA GLY A 17 -3.24 -1.51 -17.41
C GLY A 17 -4.15 -0.62 -16.56
N SER A 18 -4.98 0.22 -17.19
CA SER A 18 -5.93 1.07 -16.48
C SER A 18 -7.00 0.25 -15.77
N MET A 19 -7.51 -0.79 -16.43
CA MET A 19 -8.53 -1.66 -15.82
C MET A 19 -7.97 -2.43 -14.62
N ARG A 20 -6.76 -2.97 -14.71
CA ARG A 20 -6.10 -3.64 -13.59
C ARG A 20 -5.84 -2.67 -12.43
N THR A 21 -5.39 -1.46 -12.73
CA THR A 21 -5.23 -0.41 -11.74
C THR A 21 -6.55 -0.11 -11.02
N LEU A 22 -7.63 0.04 -11.78
CA LEU A 22 -8.96 0.29 -11.22
C LEU A 22 -9.40 -0.84 -10.29
N ILE A 23 -9.31 -2.08 -10.74
CA ILE A 23 -9.75 -3.25 -9.96
C ILE A 23 -8.95 -3.38 -8.67
N LEU A 24 -7.63 -3.34 -8.75
CA LEU A 24 -6.76 -3.52 -7.59
C LEU A 24 -6.91 -2.38 -6.58
N THR A 25 -6.86 -1.14 -7.02
CA THR A 25 -6.93 0.01 -6.12
C THR A 25 -8.34 0.21 -5.56
N PHE A 26 -9.36 -0.12 -6.33
CA PHE A 26 -10.74 -0.07 -5.86
C PHE A 26 -11.02 -1.15 -4.80
N THR A 27 -10.52 -2.36 -4.99
CA THR A 27 -10.59 -3.43 -3.98
C THR A 27 -9.89 -3.00 -2.68
N GLY A 28 -8.71 -2.39 -2.79
CA GLY A 28 -8.01 -1.82 -1.63
C GLY A 28 -8.82 -0.72 -0.94
N GLY A 29 -9.47 0.14 -1.69
CA GLY A 29 -10.37 1.17 -1.15
C GLY A 29 -11.56 0.58 -0.41
N LEU A 30 -12.14 -0.50 -0.92
CA LEU A 30 -13.25 -1.20 -0.24
C LEU A 30 -12.80 -1.86 1.07
N THR A 31 -11.62 -2.46 1.12
CA THR A 31 -11.08 -3.04 2.36
C THR A 31 -10.81 -1.96 3.40
N LEU A 32 -10.31 -0.80 2.98
CA LEU A 32 -10.12 0.34 3.87
C LEU A 32 -11.46 0.87 4.39
N LEU A 33 -12.46 0.97 3.54
CA LEU A 33 -13.80 1.41 3.93
C LEU A 33 -14.40 0.46 4.97
N ALA A 34 -14.26 -0.86 4.78
CA ALA A 34 -14.70 -1.86 5.75
C ALA A 34 -13.99 -1.69 7.09
N ALA A 35 -12.67 -1.48 7.09
CA ALA A 35 -11.89 -1.25 8.30
C ALA A 35 -12.35 0.02 9.03
N VAL A 36 -12.55 1.11 8.29
CA VAL A 36 -13.03 2.40 8.86
C VAL A 36 -14.42 2.25 9.45
N ALA A 37 -15.33 1.54 8.77
CA ALA A 37 -16.68 1.30 9.27
C ALA A 37 -16.66 0.52 10.59
N ILE A 38 -15.84 -0.52 10.69
CA ILE A 38 -15.68 -1.30 11.93
C ILE A 38 -15.09 -0.43 13.05
N MET A 39 -14.05 0.33 12.75
CA MET A 39 -13.42 1.23 13.72
C MET A 39 -14.41 2.28 14.23
N ALA A 40 -15.19 2.90 13.36
CA ALA A 40 -16.16 3.91 13.73
C ALA A 40 -17.27 3.34 14.63
N THR A 41 -17.74 2.13 14.36
CA THR A 41 -18.76 1.47 15.20
C THR A 41 -18.22 1.11 16.58
N GLN A 42 -16.98 0.66 16.69
CA GLN A 42 -16.37 0.26 17.95
C GLN A 42 -15.95 1.46 18.81
N ALA A 43 -15.43 2.51 18.19
CA ALA A 43 -14.99 3.72 18.89
C ALA A 43 -16.14 4.71 19.15
N GLY A 44 -17.24 4.60 18.43
CA GLY A 44 -18.38 5.53 18.52
C GLY A 44 -18.10 6.92 17.94
N THR A 45 -17.03 7.07 17.16
CA THR A 45 -16.63 8.34 16.54
C THR A 45 -15.98 8.10 15.18
N THR A 46 -16.02 9.10 14.32
CA THR A 46 -15.31 9.09 13.04
C THR A 46 -13.99 9.88 13.08
N ASN A 47 -13.67 10.50 14.20
CA ASN A 47 -12.40 11.21 14.36
C ASN A 47 -11.25 10.24 14.53
N LEU A 48 -10.29 10.27 13.61
CA LEU A 48 -9.16 9.34 13.58
C LEU A 48 -8.32 9.39 14.87
N THR A 49 -8.10 10.57 15.42
CA THR A 49 -7.33 10.73 16.66
C THR A 49 -8.01 10.01 17.82
N ASP A 50 -9.31 10.14 17.95
CA ASP A 50 -10.11 9.48 18.99
C ASP A 50 -10.17 7.97 18.79
N ILE A 51 -10.26 7.51 17.51
CA ILE A 51 -10.21 6.09 17.17
C ILE A 51 -8.87 5.47 17.58
N ILE A 52 -7.75 6.12 17.26
CA ILE A 52 -6.41 5.63 17.62
C ILE A 52 -6.22 5.59 19.14
N ALA A 53 -6.77 6.55 19.84
CA ALA A 53 -6.71 6.61 21.31
C ALA A 53 -7.70 5.68 22.03
N SER A 54 -8.60 5.03 21.30
CA SER A 54 -9.63 4.15 21.87
C SER A 54 -9.03 2.90 22.53
N ASN A 55 -9.69 2.40 23.57
CA ASN A 55 -9.27 1.20 24.30
C ASN A 55 -9.72 -0.13 23.65
N PHE A 56 -10.61 -0.10 22.65
CA PHE A 56 -11.11 -1.35 22.04
C PHE A 56 -10.00 -2.18 21.40
N TRP A 57 -8.88 -1.57 21.01
CA TRP A 57 -7.73 -2.26 20.45
C TRP A 57 -7.13 -3.31 21.38
N THR A 58 -7.14 -3.03 22.68
CA THR A 58 -6.65 -3.96 23.71
C THR A 58 -7.73 -4.89 24.22
N GLU A 59 -8.98 -4.44 24.24
CA GLU A 59 -10.12 -5.21 24.74
C GLU A 59 -10.56 -6.33 23.78
N LYS A 60 -10.39 -6.13 22.47
CA LYS A 60 -10.82 -7.06 21.42
C LYS A 60 -9.67 -7.39 20.49
N PRO A 61 -8.72 -8.26 20.89
CA PRO A 61 -7.52 -8.54 20.09
C PRO A 61 -7.82 -9.21 18.74
N GLY A 62 -8.85 -10.06 18.66
CA GLY A 62 -9.25 -10.69 17.40
C GLY A 62 -9.77 -9.66 16.38
N LEU A 63 -10.59 -8.72 16.83
CA LEU A 63 -11.09 -7.63 16.00
C LEU A 63 -9.95 -6.69 15.57
N THR A 64 -9.02 -6.39 16.47
CA THR A 64 -7.83 -5.60 16.18
C THR A 64 -7.00 -6.23 15.08
N THR A 65 -6.76 -7.54 15.13
CA THR A 65 -6.04 -8.27 14.09
C THR A 65 -6.78 -8.22 12.75
N ALA A 66 -8.11 -8.38 12.75
CA ALA A 66 -8.91 -8.29 11.54
C ALA A 66 -8.82 -6.91 10.88
N ILE A 67 -8.92 -5.84 11.67
CA ILE A 67 -8.78 -4.46 11.19
C ILE A 67 -7.37 -4.22 10.67
N ALA A 68 -6.34 -4.72 11.37
CA ALA A 68 -4.95 -4.61 10.95
C ALA A 68 -4.73 -5.25 9.58
N MET A 69 -5.29 -6.44 9.34
CA MET A 69 -5.16 -7.12 8.04
C MET A 69 -5.90 -6.37 6.93
N LEU A 70 -7.08 -5.83 7.19
CA LEU A 70 -7.82 -5.02 6.21
C LEU A 70 -7.03 -3.77 5.80
N ILE A 71 -6.46 -3.06 6.77
CA ILE A 71 -5.64 -1.87 6.52
C ILE A 71 -4.36 -2.26 5.77
N ALA A 72 -3.71 -3.35 6.13
CA ALA A 72 -2.52 -3.84 5.45
C ALA A 72 -2.80 -4.17 3.98
N VAL A 73 -3.87 -4.89 3.68
CA VAL A 73 -4.28 -5.21 2.30
C VAL A 73 -4.54 -3.93 1.50
N SER A 74 -5.28 -2.98 2.07
CA SER A 74 -5.53 -1.69 1.42
C SER A 74 -4.23 -0.95 1.09
N ALA A 75 -3.32 -0.87 2.05
CA ALA A 75 -2.02 -0.23 1.86
C ALA A 75 -1.17 -0.94 0.80
N PHE A 76 -1.18 -2.26 0.77
CA PHE A 76 -0.42 -3.06 -0.20
C PHE A 76 -0.94 -2.86 -1.63
N THR A 77 -2.23 -2.74 -1.83
CA THR A 77 -2.78 -2.43 -3.17
C THR A 77 -2.29 -1.07 -3.66
N LYS A 78 -2.25 -0.07 -2.80
CA LYS A 78 -1.83 1.28 -3.14
C LYS A 78 -0.32 1.40 -3.32
N SER A 79 0.45 0.74 -2.46
CA SER A 79 1.92 0.74 -2.49
C SER A 79 2.52 -0.29 -3.46
N ALA A 80 1.69 -0.98 -4.23
CA ALA A 80 2.12 -2.00 -5.19
C ALA A 80 2.97 -3.11 -4.56
N GLN A 81 2.60 -3.58 -3.37
CA GLN A 81 3.24 -4.71 -2.71
C GLN A 81 2.69 -6.03 -3.22
N PHE A 82 3.50 -7.10 -3.18
CA PHE A 82 3.05 -8.44 -3.59
C PHE A 82 1.81 -8.89 -2.77
N PRO A 83 0.81 -9.51 -3.39
CA PRO A 83 0.67 -9.86 -4.82
C PRO A 83 0.04 -8.76 -5.68
N PHE A 84 -0.10 -7.55 -5.21
CA PHE A 84 -0.83 -6.45 -5.84
C PHE A 84 0.08 -5.51 -6.65
N HIS A 85 1.29 -5.93 -7.01
CA HIS A 85 2.28 -5.07 -7.66
C HIS A 85 2.07 -4.88 -9.18
N PHE A 86 1.16 -5.67 -9.79
CA PHE A 86 1.03 -5.73 -11.27
C PHE A 86 0.62 -4.41 -11.91
N TRP A 87 -0.18 -3.61 -11.22
CA TRP A 87 -0.73 -2.40 -11.82
C TRP A 87 0.33 -1.31 -12.07
N LEU A 88 1.37 -1.27 -11.26
CA LEU A 88 2.34 -0.17 -11.30
C LEU A 88 3.22 -0.22 -12.54
N PRO A 89 3.84 -1.35 -12.93
CA PRO A 89 4.56 -1.44 -14.21
C PRO A 89 3.67 -1.21 -15.42
N GLU A 90 2.43 -1.64 -15.38
CA GLU A 90 1.47 -1.44 -16.48
C GLU A 90 1.02 0.02 -16.60
N ALA A 91 0.99 0.74 -15.49
CA ALA A 91 0.71 2.18 -15.48
C ALA A 91 1.75 3.00 -16.25
N MET A 92 2.90 2.43 -16.56
CA MET A 92 3.95 3.07 -17.36
C MET A 92 3.55 3.33 -18.82
N ALA A 93 2.46 2.76 -19.31
CA ALA A 93 1.90 3.10 -20.62
C ALA A 93 1.41 4.56 -20.68
N ALA A 94 1.14 5.21 -19.54
CA ALA A 94 0.74 6.60 -19.48
C ALA A 94 1.86 7.56 -19.88
N ALA A 95 1.51 8.81 -20.18
CA ALA A 95 2.48 9.86 -20.49
C ALA A 95 3.47 10.06 -19.33
N THR A 96 4.69 10.48 -19.65
CA THR A 96 5.77 10.62 -18.65
C THR A 96 5.40 11.50 -17.45
N PRO A 97 4.74 12.67 -17.60
CA PRO A 97 4.31 13.44 -16.45
C PRO A 97 3.30 12.72 -15.55
N VAL A 98 2.39 11.95 -16.15
CA VAL A 98 1.41 11.13 -15.41
C VAL A 98 2.11 10.00 -14.67
N SER A 99 3.05 9.33 -15.32
CA SER A 99 3.85 8.28 -14.69
C SER A 99 4.66 8.82 -13.51
N ALA A 100 5.26 9.99 -13.63
CA ALA A 100 5.98 10.65 -12.54
C ALA A 100 5.05 10.95 -11.36
N PHE A 101 3.85 11.43 -11.62
CA PHE A 101 2.86 11.67 -10.56
C PHE A 101 2.46 10.38 -9.84
N LEU A 102 2.22 9.30 -10.60
CA LEU A 102 1.83 8.02 -10.02
C LEU A 102 2.95 7.41 -9.16
N HIS A 103 4.21 7.57 -9.59
CA HIS A 103 5.35 6.94 -8.92
C HIS A 103 5.98 7.77 -7.82
N ALA A 104 6.26 9.03 -8.11
CA ALA A 104 7.11 9.84 -7.25
C ALA A 104 6.32 10.72 -6.30
N ALA A 105 5.22 11.33 -6.78
CA ALA A 105 4.63 12.45 -6.06
C ALA A 105 3.75 12.03 -4.89
N ALA A 106 2.77 11.14 -5.09
CA ALA A 106 1.77 10.93 -4.06
C ALA A 106 1.13 9.54 -4.01
N VAL A 107 0.81 8.94 -5.15
CA VAL A 107 -0.15 7.83 -5.21
C VAL A 107 0.33 6.58 -4.48
N VAL A 108 1.55 6.14 -4.74
CA VAL A 108 2.12 4.94 -4.09
C VAL A 108 2.50 5.19 -2.63
N LYS A 109 2.83 6.41 -2.30
CA LYS A 109 3.21 6.80 -0.93
C LYS A 109 2.02 6.89 0.02
N ALA A 110 0.80 7.00 -0.52
CA ALA A 110 -0.41 7.01 0.30
C ALA A 110 -0.56 5.73 1.13
N GLY A 111 -0.23 4.57 0.57
CA GLY A 111 -0.24 3.31 1.31
C GLY A 111 0.80 3.29 2.43
N ILE A 112 1.99 3.79 2.19
CA ILE A 112 3.03 3.92 3.21
C ILE A 112 2.58 4.86 4.34
N TYR A 113 1.99 5.99 3.99
CA TYR A 113 1.44 6.91 4.98
C TYR A 113 0.38 6.25 5.85
N LEU A 114 -0.51 5.47 5.25
CA LEU A 114 -1.54 4.72 5.97
C LEU A 114 -0.92 3.75 6.99
N LEU A 115 0.09 3.00 6.58
CA LEU A 115 0.80 2.08 7.47
C LEU A 115 1.48 2.81 8.63
N LEU A 116 2.15 3.93 8.34
CA LEU A 116 2.80 4.75 9.36
C LEU A 116 1.79 5.34 10.35
N ARG A 117 0.65 5.79 9.87
CA ARG A 117 -0.38 6.38 10.71
C ARG A 117 -0.98 5.39 11.71
N PHE A 118 -1.11 4.12 11.32
CA PHE A 118 -1.64 3.07 12.17
C PHE A 118 -0.57 2.24 12.90
N SER A 119 0.71 2.46 12.60
CA SER A 119 1.82 1.75 13.25
C SER A 119 1.78 1.83 14.78
N PRO A 120 1.52 3.00 15.43
CA PRO A 120 1.44 3.06 16.89
C PRO A 120 0.36 2.17 17.50
N VAL A 121 -0.72 1.89 16.75
CA VAL A 121 -1.83 1.03 17.21
C VAL A 121 -1.45 -0.44 17.11
N PHE A 122 -0.77 -0.83 16.04
CA PHE A 122 -0.55 -2.23 15.69
C PHE A 122 0.87 -2.74 15.95
N HIS A 123 1.80 -1.90 16.41
CA HIS A 123 3.21 -2.30 16.55
C HIS A 123 3.43 -3.45 17.54
N ASN A 124 2.54 -3.66 18.50
CA ASN A 124 2.57 -4.80 19.42
C ASN A 124 1.85 -6.04 18.89
N ASN A 125 1.22 -5.96 17.73
CA ASN A 125 0.53 -7.08 17.11
C ASN A 125 1.53 -7.90 16.28
N ALA A 126 1.78 -9.14 16.71
CA ALA A 126 2.74 -10.02 16.02
C ALA A 126 2.33 -10.32 14.58
N ALA A 127 1.05 -10.50 14.32
CA ALA A 127 0.55 -10.75 12.96
C ALA A 127 0.81 -9.56 12.03
N TRP A 128 0.60 -8.35 12.49
CA TRP A 128 0.92 -7.12 11.76
C TRP A 128 2.41 -7.06 11.40
N ASN A 129 3.27 -7.22 12.38
CA ASN A 129 4.72 -7.16 12.19
C ASN A 129 5.21 -8.23 11.21
N VAL A 130 4.77 -9.48 11.39
CA VAL A 130 5.16 -10.60 10.52
C VAL A 130 4.69 -10.37 9.08
N VAL A 131 3.45 -9.96 8.87
CA VAL A 131 2.89 -9.69 7.54
C VAL A 131 3.66 -8.56 6.85
N LEU A 132 3.90 -7.45 7.52
CA LEU A 132 4.62 -6.32 6.93
C LEU A 132 6.06 -6.69 6.57
N ILE A 133 6.78 -7.34 7.46
CA ILE A 133 8.17 -7.75 7.21
C ILE A 133 8.23 -8.76 6.06
N THR A 134 7.40 -9.79 6.09
CA THR A 134 7.40 -10.85 5.08
C THR A 134 7.05 -10.31 3.71
N VAL A 135 5.95 -9.59 3.59
CA VAL A 135 5.48 -9.05 2.31
C VAL A 135 6.46 -7.98 1.80
N GLY A 136 6.93 -7.10 2.67
CA GLY A 136 7.86 -6.05 2.30
C GLY A 136 9.20 -6.59 1.79
N MET A 137 9.79 -7.53 2.49
CA MET A 137 11.07 -8.13 2.10
C MET A 137 10.92 -8.97 0.83
N PHE A 138 9.88 -9.78 0.72
CA PHE A 138 9.61 -10.57 -0.48
C PHE A 138 9.42 -9.65 -1.69
N THR A 139 8.65 -8.59 -1.56
CA THR A 139 8.42 -7.61 -2.63
C THR A 139 9.72 -6.91 -3.01
N ALA A 140 10.53 -6.51 -2.03
CA ALA A 140 11.80 -5.84 -2.28
C ALA A 140 12.74 -6.71 -3.12
N VAL A 141 12.90 -7.97 -2.75
CA VAL A 141 13.78 -8.90 -3.47
C VAL A 141 13.22 -9.24 -4.84
N MET A 142 11.96 -9.58 -4.94
CA MET A 142 11.30 -9.95 -6.20
C MET A 142 11.35 -8.80 -7.21
N ALA A 143 10.99 -7.61 -6.78
CA ALA A 143 10.98 -6.44 -7.65
C ALA A 143 12.39 -6.03 -8.11
N ALA A 144 13.40 -6.16 -7.23
CA ALA A 144 14.79 -5.92 -7.60
C ALA A 144 15.26 -6.90 -8.67
N LEU A 145 14.92 -8.18 -8.56
CA LEU A 145 15.26 -9.18 -9.57
C LEU A 145 14.59 -8.89 -10.92
N PHE A 146 13.32 -8.50 -10.89
CA PHE A 146 12.62 -8.11 -12.11
C PHE A 146 13.20 -6.83 -12.73
N ALA A 147 13.61 -5.86 -11.91
CA ALA A 147 14.21 -4.63 -12.41
C ALA A 147 15.49 -4.89 -13.22
N VAL A 148 16.34 -5.81 -12.74
CA VAL A 148 17.57 -6.18 -13.45
C VAL A 148 17.31 -6.75 -14.84
N GLN A 149 16.20 -7.42 -15.04
CA GLN A 149 15.84 -8.07 -16.31
C GLN A 149 15.18 -7.09 -17.31
N LYS A 150 14.84 -5.88 -16.91
CA LYS A 150 14.14 -4.92 -17.77
C LYS A 150 15.12 -4.08 -18.57
N THR A 151 14.83 -3.95 -19.87
CA THR A 151 15.57 -3.09 -20.80
C THR A 151 14.91 -1.73 -20.98
N ASP A 152 13.61 -1.63 -20.72
CA ASP A 152 12.85 -0.38 -20.79
C ASP A 152 13.05 0.43 -19.50
N LEU A 153 13.56 1.65 -19.64
CA LEU A 153 13.86 2.53 -18.51
C LEU A 153 12.65 2.80 -17.61
N LYS A 154 11.48 2.98 -18.20
CA LYS A 154 10.24 3.21 -17.43
C LYS A 154 9.87 1.99 -16.58
N ARG A 155 9.93 0.78 -17.16
CA ARG A 155 9.65 -0.45 -16.41
C ARG A 155 10.69 -0.72 -15.34
N LEU A 156 11.96 -0.50 -15.64
CA LEU A 156 13.04 -0.61 -14.67
C LEU A 156 12.79 0.32 -13.47
N THR A 157 12.43 1.57 -13.74
CA THR A 157 12.10 2.54 -12.69
C THR A 157 10.89 2.09 -11.88
N ALA A 158 9.86 1.53 -12.50
CA ALA A 158 8.67 1.01 -11.83
C ALA A 158 9.02 -0.11 -10.85
N TYR A 159 9.77 -1.11 -11.27
CA TYR A 159 10.17 -2.21 -10.41
C TYR A 159 11.15 -1.76 -9.32
N SER A 160 12.03 -0.82 -9.61
CA SER A 160 12.90 -0.20 -8.61
C SER A 160 12.07 0.50 -7.52
N THR A 161 11.05 1.24 -7.91
CA THR A 161 10.13 1.90 -6.96
C THR A 161 9.39 0.88 -6.10
N VAL A 162 8.90 -0.21 -6.68
CA VAL A 162 8.25 -1.30 -5.93
C VAL A 162 9.21 -1.91 -4.91
N SER A 163 10.47 -2.14 -5.31
CA SER A 163 11.51 -2.65 -4.42
C SER A 163 11.77 -1.72 -3.22
N HIS A 164 11.93 -0.43 -3.47
CA HIS A 164 12.14 0.56 -2.40
C HIS A 164 10.93 0.65 -1.46
N LEU A 165 9.72 0.61 -1.99
CA LEU A 165 8.51 0.59 -1.16
C LEU A 165 8.44 -0.68 -0.30
N GLY A 166 8.88 -1.82 -0.83
CA GLY A 166 8.99 -3.07 -0.08
C GLY A 166 9.94 -2.95 1.12
N TRP A 167 11.08 -2.32 0.95
CA TRP A 167 12.01 -2.02 2.04
C TRP A 167 11.36 -1.15 3.12
N ILE A 168 10.66 -0.11 2.70
CA ILE A 168 9.95 0.79 3.63
C ILE A 168 8.89 0.04 4.42
N VAL A 169 8.10 -0.80 3.77
CA VAL A 169 7.07 -1.63 4.43
C VAL A 169 7.69 -2.57 5.45
N ALA A 170 8.78 -3.24 5.10
CA ALA A 170 9.50 -4.12 6.03
C ALA A 170 10.05 -3.34 7.23
N THR A 171 10.58 -2.15 7.02
CA THR A 171 11.08 -1.27 8.08
C THR A 171 9.97 -0.84 9.04
N ILE A 172 8.79 -0.52 8.51
CA ILE A 172 7.61 -0.23 9.33
C ILE A 172 7.22 -1.47 10.17
N GLY A 173 7.32 -2.65 9.59
CA GLY A 173 7.03 -3.91 10.28
C GLY A 173 7.97 -4.19 11.45
N VAL A 174 9.21 -3.71 11.43
CA VAL A 174 10.15 -3.81 12.55
C VAL A 174 9.65 -3.00 13.76
N GLY A 175 9.01 -1.86 13.54
CA GLY A 175 8.28 -1.11 14.55
C GLY A 175 9.13 -0.41 15.61
N THR A 176 10.45 -0.36 15.47
CA THR A 176 11.30 0.40 16.40
C THR A 176 11.25 1.90 16.08
N PRO A 177 11.46 2.80 17.08
CA PRO A 177 11.50 4.24 16.80
C PRO A 177 12.55 4.62 15.75
N PHE A 178 13.69 3.95 15.73
CA PHE A 178 14.75 4.18 14.74
C PHE A 178 14.30 3.74 13.34
N ALA A 179 13.63 2.60 13.23
CA ALA A 179 13.13 2.10 11.96
C ALA A 179 12.04 3.01 11.37
N LEU A 180 11.16 3.56 12.21
CA LEU A 180 10.10 4.46 11.77
C LEU A 180 10.64 5.85 11.39
N ALA A 181 11.77 6.26 11.94
CA ALA A 181 12.40 7.53 11.62
C ALA A 181 13.23 7.47 10.32
N ALA A 182 13.70 6.28 9.94
CA ALA A 182 14.48 6.07 8.71
C ALA A 182 13.66 6.14 7.44
#